data_38031f73146ae9e7b896a27426c172bf
#
_entry.id   38031f73146ae9e7b896a27426c172bf
#
_cell.length_a   1.000
_cell.length_b   1.000
_cell.length_c   1.000
_cell.angle_alpha   90.00
_cell.angle_beta   90.00
_cell.angle_gamma   90.00
#
_symmetry.space_group_name_H-M   'P 1'
#
loop_
_entity.id
_entity.type
_entity.pdbx_description
1 polymer ?
#
loop_
_entity_poly.entity_id
_entity_poly.type
_entity_poly.pdbx_seq_one_letter_code
_entity_poly.pdbx_strand_id
1 'polypeptide(L)'
;LISLFYGDGDLKRTIQIAALVGWDSDNPAATWGGLLGFIYGANSIKNIFSETELSGTFWIHRTRRNFPASYKGEPGVDHFYEMANRETLIVNRVIEEKMSGCIDNNRENWIFSVN
;
A
#
# COMPACT_ATOMS: atom_id res chain seq x y z
N LEU A 1 -14.97 3.12 -9.50
CA LEU A 1 -16.05 2.72 -8.56
C LEU A 1 -16.69 1.37 -8.91
N ILE A 2 -16.95 1.04 -10.19
CA ILE A 2 -17.58 -0.22 -10.62
C ILE A 2 -16.86 -1.43 -9.99
N SER A 3 -15.56 -1.50 -10.13
CA SER A 3 -14.75 -2.62 -9.60
C SER A 3 -14.83 -2.75 -8.08
N LEU A 4 -14.88 -1.63 -7.35
CA LEU A 4 -15.03 -1.66 -5.90
C LEU A 4 -16.39 -2.21 -5.48
N PHE A 5 -17.49 -1.72 -6.10
CA PHE A 5 -18.84 -2.17 -5.77
C PHE A 5 -19.09 -3.64 -6.14
N TYR A 6 -18.70 -4.04 -7.35
CA TYR A 6 -18.87 -5.43 -7.78
C TYR A 6 -17.85 -6.40 -7.16
N GLY A 7 -16.75 -5.88 -6.64
CA GLY A 7 -15.79 -6.63 -5.86
C GLY A 7 -16.29 -7.01 -4.47
N ASP A 8 -17.24 -6.23 -3.92
CA ASP A 8 -17.90 -6.48 -2.64
C ASP A 8 -16.90 -6.71 -1.47
N GLY A 9 -15.85 -5.92 -1.43
CA GLY A 9 -14.79 -6.01 -0.45
C GLY A 9 -13.74 -7.10 -0.71
N ASP A 10 -13.96 -8.02 -1.63
CA ASP A 10 -12.96 -9.03 -2.00
C ASP A 10 -11.82 -8.40 -2.81
N LEU A 11 -10.60 -8.47 -2.28
CA LEU A 11 -9.41 -7.86 -2.88
C LEU A 11 -9.10 -8.43 -4.28
N LYS A 12 -9.06 -9.76 -4.40
CA LYS A 12 -8.73 -10.43 -5.66
C LYS A 12 -9.76 -10.14 -6.74
N ARG A 13 -11.03 -10.26 -6.39
CA ARG A 13 -12.15 -9.97 -7.30
C ARG A 13 -12.17 -8.50 -7.72
N THR A 14 -11.96 -7.57 -6.79
CA THR A 14 -11.93 -6.14 -7.09
C THR A 14 -10.82 -5.81 -8.09
N ILE A 15 -9.61 -6.33 -7.87
CA ILE A 15 -8.47 -6.13 -8.79
C ILE A 15 -8.76 -6.76 -10.15
N GLN A 16 -9.31 -7.98 -10.20
CA GLN A 16 -9.64 -8.65 -11.45
C GLN A 16 -10.67 -7.85 -12.26
N ILE A 17 -11.75 -7.40 -11.62
CA ILE A 17 -12.76 -6.57 -12.29
C ILE A 17 -12.12 -5.26 -12.78
N ALA A 18 -11.32 -4.59 -11.93
CA ALA A 18 -10.64 -3.35 -12.29
C ALA A 18 -9.73 -3.51 -13.51
N ALA A 19 -8.97 -4.60 -13.57
CA ALA A 19 -8.09 -4.90 -14.70
C ALA A 19 -8.85 -5.24 -16.00
N LEU A 20 -10.07 -5.76 -15.90
CA LEU A 20 -10.88 -6.22 -17.04
C LEU A 20 -11.89 -5.19 -17.55
N VAL A 21 -12.16 -4.12 -16.81
CA VAL A 21 -13.17 -3.09 -17.17
C VAL A 21 -12.80 -2.31 -18.44
N GLY A 22 -11.54 -2.37 -18.88
CA GLY A 22 -11.10 -1.75 -20.12
C GLY A 22 -10.28 -0.49 -19.86
N TRP A 23 -10.56 0.58 -20.61
CA TRP A 23 -9.82 1.84 -20.63
C TRP A 23 -9.18 2.24 -19.31
N ASP A 24 -7.85 2.48 -19.31
CA ASP A 24 -7.05 2.93 -18.15
C ASP A 24 -7.18 1.99 -16.93
N SER A 25 -7.24 0.70 -17.15
CA SER A 25 -7.54 -0.33 -16.15
C SER A 25 -6.45 -0.52 -15.08
N ASP A 26 -5.22 -0.08 -15.34
CA ASP A 26 -4.13 -0.06 -14.36
C ASP A 26 -4.40 0.90 -13.20
N ASN A 27 -5.01 2.04 -13.49
CA ASN A 27 -5.30 3.08 -12.51
C ASN A 27 -6.32 2.60 -11.42
N PRO A 28 -7.51 2.11 -11.77
CA PRO A 28 -8.44 1.58 -10.77
C PRO A 28 -7.92 0.30 -10.08
N ALA A 29 -7.16 -0.54 -10.77
CA ALA A 29 -6.56 -1.71 -10.16
C ALA A 29 -5.52 -1.33 -9.09
N ALA A 30 -4.66 -0.35 -9.37
CA ALA A 30 -3.70 0.16 -8.41
C ALA A 30 -4.37 0.86 -7.22
N THR A 31 -5.38 1.72 -7.48
CA THR A 31 -6.08 2.49 -6.44
C THR A 31 -6.81 1.57 -5.46
N TRP A 32 -7.63 0.67 -5.95
CA TRP A 32 -8.40 -0.23 -5.09
C TRP A 32 -7.54 -1.35 -4.50
N GLY A 33 -6.54 -1.79 -5.25
CA GLY A 33 -5.52 -2.72 -4.73
C GLY A 33 -4.76 -2.14 -3.55
N GLY A 34 -4.37 -0.86 -3.63
CA GLY A 34 -3.73 -0.15 -2.53
C GLY A 34 -4.65 0.02 -1.33
N LEU A 35 -5.89 0.51 -1.53
CA LEU A 35 -6.85 0.72 -0.45
C LEU A 35 -7.22 -0.59 0.27
N LEU A 36 -7.65 -1.59 -0.48
CA LEU A 36 -8.01 -2.88 0.11
C LEU A 36 -6.79 -3.59 0.70
N GLY A 37 -5.63 -3.47 0.05
CA GLY A 37 -4.38 -4.00 0.56
C GLY A 37 -3.99 -3.40 1.92
N PHE A 38 -4.22 -2.10 2.11
CA PHE A 38 -4.05 -1.44 3.40
C PHE A 38 -5.00 -1.99 4.47
N ILE A 39 -6.26 -2.25 4.11
CA ILE A 39 -7.27 -2.81 5.03
C ILE A 39 -6.95 -4.27 5.39
N TYR A 40 -6.56 -5.08 4.40
CA TYR A 40 -6.27 -6.50 4.60
C TYR A 40 -4.92 -6.76 5.30
N GLY A 41 -3.94 -5.90 5.06
CA GLY A 41 -2.59 -6.06 5.56
C GLY A 41 -1.75 -7.11 4.81
N ALA A 42 -0.43 -7.02 4.96
CA ALA A 42 0.53 -7.78 4.17
C ALA A 42 0.38 -9.31 4.28
N ASN A 43 0.08 -9.82 5.48
CA ASN A 43 -0.05 -11.26 5.69
C ASN A 43 -1.29 -11.83 4.99
N SER A 44 -2.42 -11.12 5.05
CA SER A 44 -3.64 -11.51 4.36
C SER A 44 -3.46 -11.48 2.84
N ILE A 45 -2.77 -10.47 2.32
CA ILE A 45 -2.44 -10.38 0.89
C ILE A 45 -1.63 -11.59 0.44
N LYS A 46 -0.60 -11.98 1.19
CA LYS A 46 0.20 -13.18 0.88
C LYS A 46 -0.65 -14.44 0.84
N ASN A 47 -1.60 -14.58 1.75
CA ASN A 47 -2.52 -15.73 1.78
C ASN A 47 -3.50 -15.72 0.61
N ILE A 48 -4.08 -14.56 0.28
CA ILE A 48 -5.02 -14.38 -0.85
C ILE A 48 -4.34 -14.74 -2.19
N PHE A 49 -3.06 -14.40 -2.33
CA PHE A 49 -2.26 -14.66 -3.53
C PHE A 49 -1.22 -15.78 -3.33
N SER A 50 -1.53 -16.76 -2.48
CA SER A 50 -0.60 -17.84 -2.11
C SER A 50 -0.06 -18.65 -3.29
N GLU A 51 -0.78 -18.70 -4.40
CA GLU A 51 -0.34 -19.36 -5.65
C GLU A 51 0.58 -18.48 -6.51
N THR A 52 0.82 -17.25 -6.08
CA THR A 52 1.62 -16.28 -6.83
C THR A 52 2.78 -15.80 -5.97
N GLU A 53 4.00 -15.88 -6.49
CA GLU A 53 5.15 -15.29 -5.84
C GLU A 53 5.06 -13.76 -5.91
N LEU A 54 4.80 -13.13 -4.76
CA LEU A 54 4.74 -11.68 -4.65
C LEU A 54 6.13 -11.10 -4.36
N SER A 55 6.54 -10.12 -5.14
CA SER A 55 7.78 -9.41 -4.90
C SER A 55 7.72 -8.59 -3.61
N GLY A 56 8.76 -8.66 -2.79
CA GLY A 56 8.96 -7.77 -1.64
C GLY A 56 9.57 -6.42 -2.01
N THR A 57 9.92 -6.23 -3.28
CA THR A 57 10.62 -5.04 -3.77
C THR A 57 9.73 -4.24 -4.70
N PHE A 58 9.67 -2.93 -4.49
CA PHE A 58 8.99 -2.02 -5.40
C PHE A 58 9.85 -1.79 -6.65
N TRP A 59 9.47 -2.39 -7.75
CA TRP A 59 10.19 -2.28 -9.01
C TRP A 59 9.78 -1.02 -9.77
N ILE A 60 10.58 0.02 -9.67
CA ILE A 60 10.37 1.30 -10.38
C ILE A 60 11.35 1.51 -11.52
N HIS A 61 11.54 0.51 -12.35
CA HIS A 61 12.49 0.54 -13.45
C HIS A 61 12.36 1.78 -14.35
N ARG A 62 11.13 2.26 -14.59
CA ARG A 62 10.88 3.44 -15.43
C ARG A 62 11.09 4.76 -14.69
N THR A 63 10.71 4.84 -13.44
CA THR A 63 10.84 6.05 -12.62
C THR A 63 12.27 6.28 -12.17
N ARG A 64 13.04 5.23 -11.91
CA ARG A 64 14.46 5.33 -11.54
C ARG A 64 15.36 5.89 -12.63
N ARG A 65 14.90 5.95 -13.89
CA ARG A 65 15.68 6.57 -14.97
C ARG A 65 16.03 8.03 -14.69
N ASN A 66 15.19 8.73 -13.96
CA ASN A 66 15.33 10.16 -13.67
C ASN A 66 15.96 10.44 -12.29
N PHE A 67 16.29 9.41 -11.53
CA PHE A 67 16.96 9.60 -10.24
C PHE A 67 18.48 9.64 -10.42
N PRO A 68 19.19 10.48 -9.63
CA PRO A 68 20.66 10.49 -9.61
C PRO A 68 21.23 9.10 -9.35
N ALA A 69 22.41 8.81 -9.89
CA ALA A 69 23.07 7.52 -9.72
C ALA A 69 23.32 7.14 -8.25
N SER A 70 23.41 8.13 -7.35
CA SER A 70 23.49 7.95 -5.90
C SER A 70 22.26 7.26 -5.28
N TYR A 71 21.12 7.31 -5.96
CA TYR A 71 19.91 6.63 -5.50
C TYR A 71 19.89 5.12 -5.84
N LYS A 72 20.80 4.69 -6.70
CA LYS A 72 20.87 3.29 -7.15
C LYS A 72 21.55 2.36 -6.17
N GLY A 73 22.01 2.85 -5.05
CA GLY A 73 23.01 2.15 -4.25
C GLY A 73 22.64 1.78 -2.83
N GLU A 74 21.51 2.23 -2.29
CA GLU A 74 21.16 1.85 -0.92
C GLU A 74 20.35 0.57 -0.91
N PRO A 75 20.92 -0.55 -0.42
CA PRO A 75 20.17 -1.81 -0.29
C PRO A 75 18.92 -1.61 0.56
N GLY A 76 17.77 -2.07 0.08
CA GLY A 76 16.52 -2.07 0.83
C GLY A 76 15.68 -0.80 0.74
N VAL A 77 16.14 0.28 0.10
CA VAL A 77 15.35 1.53 -0.03
C VAL A 77 14.01 1.32 -0.72
N ASP A 78 13.91 0.35 -1.60
CA ASP A 78 12.73 -0.02 -2.37
C ASP A 78 12.07 -1.33 -1.90
N HIS A 79 12.44 -1.85 -0.76
CA HIS A 79 11.72 -2.94 -0.12
C HIS A 79 10.44 -2.40 0.53
N PHE A 80 9.31 -3.06 0.27
CA PHE A 80 8.01 -2.62 0.80
C PHE A 80 8.00 -2.48 2.32
N TYR A 81 8.62 -3.36 3.06
CA TYR A 81 8.69 -3.25 4.52
C TYR A 81 9.49 -2.04 4.99
N GLU A 82 10.61 -1.75 4.35
CA GLU A 82 11.41 -0.56 4.67
C GLU A 82 10.68 0.73 4.29
N MET A 83 9.97 0.73 3.18
CA MET A 83 9.11 1.85 2.79
C MET A 83 8.00 2.05 3.82
N ALA A 84 7.27 1.01 4.19
CA ALA A 84 6.20 1.07 5.18
C ALA A 84 6.69 1.55 6.55
N ASN A 85 7.85 1.11 7.01
CA ASN A 85 8.45 1.58 8.26
C ASN A 85 8.72 3.09 8.22
N ARG A 86 9.28 3.60 7.12
CA ARG A 86 9.52 5.05 6.98
C ARG A 86 8.21 5.84 6.92
N GLU A 87 7.22 5.33 6.18
CA GLU A 87 5.90 5.96 6.08
C GLU A 87 5.18 5.97 7.43
N THR A 88 5.27 4.89 8.20
CA THR A 88 4.69 4.81 9.56
C THR A 88 5.25 5.90 10.46
N LEU A 89 6.54 6.21 10.40
CA LEU A 89 7.12 7.31 11.19
C LEU A 89 6.52 8.67 10.81
N ILE A 90 6.22 8.90 9.54
CA ILE A 90 5.56 10.12 9.07
C ILE A 90 4.12 10.18 9.58
N VAL A 91 3.38 9.06 9.46
CA VAL A 91 2.00 8.97 9.95
C VAL A 91 1.93 9.22 11.45
N ASN A 92 2.83 8.63 12.23
CA ASN A 92 2.93 8.85 13.67
C ASN A 92 3.03 10.34 14.01
N ARG A 93 3.93 11.06 13.33
CA ARG A 93 4.09 12.50 13.52
C ARG A 93 2.81 13.28 13.15
N VAL A 94 2.14 12.92 12.08
CA VAL A 94 0.88 13.56 11.67
C VAL A 94 -0.22 13.33 12.72
N ILE A 95 -0.34 12.11 13.23
CA ILE A 95 -1.32 11.78 14.29
C ILE A 95 -1.06 12.63 15.53
N GLU A 96 0.19 12.72 15.99
CA GLU A 96 0.56 13.47 17.19
C GLU A 96 0.44 14.99 16.97
N GLU A 97 1.01 15.52 15.88
CA GLU A 97 1.14 16.96 15.67
C GLU A 97 -0.13 17.62 15.09
N LYS A 98 -0.94 16.89 14.32
CA LYS A 98 -2.04 17.46 13.55
C LYS A 98 -3.42 16.93 13.92
N MET A 99 -3.50 15.75 14.49
CA MET A 99 -4.76 15.10 14.80
C MET A 99 -5.03 14.99 16.31
N SER A 100 -4.18 15.58 17.14
CA SER A 100 -4.27 15.48 18.62
C SER A 100 -4.41 14.04 19.09
N GLY A 101 -3.82 13.13 18.36
CA GLY A 101 -3.84 11.70 18.63
C GLY A 101 -2.58 11.21 19.32
N CYS A 102 -2.55 9.93 19.59
CA CYS A 102 -1.38 9.25 20.13
C CYS A 102 -1.25 7.83 19.55
N ILE A 103 -0.11 7.23 19.81
CA ILE A 103 0.15 5.83 19.51
C ILE A 103 -0.02 5.06 20.81
N ASP A 104 -0.67 3.90 20.76
CA ASP A 104 -0.84 3.07 21.96
C ASP A 104 0.51 2.58 22.52
N ASN A 105 0.50 2.07 23.76
CA ASN A 105 1.71 1.61 24.45
C ASN A 105 2.41 0.45 23.73
N ASN A 106 1.68 -0.34 22.96
CA ASN A 106 2.21 -1.45 22.18
C ASN A 106 2.72 -1.03 20.79
N ARG A 107 2.49 0.25 20.40
CA ARG A 107 2.77 0.82 19.09
C ARG A 107 2.06 0.11 17.93
N GLU A 108 0.90 -0.47 18.20
CA GLU A 108 0.11 -1.23 17.23
C GLU A 108 -1.08 -0.43 16.69
N ASN A 109 -1.54 0.58 17.44
CA ASN A 109 -2.74 1.34 17.08
C ASN A 109 -2.51 2.85 17.16
N TRP A 110 -3.12 3.55 16.23
CA TRP A 110 -3.28 5.01 16.28
C TRP A 110 -4.62 5.34 16.97
N ILE A 111 -4.58 6.20 17.95
CA ILE A 111 -5.74 6.67 18.70
C ILE A 111 -5.91 8.15 18.41
N PHE A 112 -7.01 8.54 17.77
CA PHE A 112 -7.34 9.93 17.48
C PHE A 112 -8.84 10.12 17.35
N SER A 113 -9.31 11.37 17.60
CA SER A 113 -10.72 11.72 17.47
C SER A 113 -11.02 12.12 16.02
N VAL A 114 -12.09 11.56 15.47
CA VAL A 114 -12.65 12.00 14.19
C VAL A 114 -13.80 12.95 14.52
N ASN A 115 -13.61 14.25 14.31
CA ASN A 115 -14.65 15.26 14.46
C ASN A 115 -15.48 15.37 13.20
#